data_116e2e8b222d53ad91222b9b31034922
#
_entry.id   116e2e8b222d53ad91222b9b31034922
#
_cell.length_a   1.000
_cell.length_b   1.000
_cell.length_c   1.000
_cell.angle_alpha   90.00
_cell.angle_beta   90.00
_cell.angle_gamma   90.00
#
_symmetry.space_group_name_H-M   'P 1'
#
loop_
_entity.id
_entity.type
_entity.pdbx_description
1 polymer ?
#
loop_
_entity_poly.entity_id
_entity_poly.type
_entity_poly.pdbx_seq_one_letter_code
_entity_poly.pdbx_strand_id
1 'polypeptide(L)'
;MNDHIDELLHRNLQEVFGEGDATRRRAAIGELYTEDCEIYTPPGVFVGHVALDKFAGDLRATHPHFVYTPLGEPQALHNAGRLAWSSGPRGEAPDYTGLDVIIVRDGKIAALYVFLDSMPSGTTP
;
A
#
# COMPACT_ATOMS: atom_id res chain seq x y z
N MET A 1 7.28 16.80 -9.79
CA MET A 1 6.21 16.60 -10.74
C MET A 1 5.24 15.58 -10.18
N ASN A 2 3.98 15.91 -10.30
CA ASN A 2 2.93 15.13 -9.64
C ASN A 2 2.71 13.77 -10.27
N ASP A 3 3.02 13.63 -11.56
CA ASP A 3 2.81 12.36 -12.28
C ASP A 3 3.57 11.21 -11.63
N HIS A 4 4.78 11.47 -11.16
CA HIS A 4 5.57 10.43 -10.54
C HIS A 4 4.96 9.97 -9.19
N ILE A 5 4.40 10.91 -8.44
CA ILE A 5 3.73 10.56 -7.17
C ILE A 5 2.49 9.72 -7.44
N ASP A 6 1.72 10.07 -8.48
CA ASP A 6 0.56 9.28 -8.87
C ASP A 6 0.96 7.85 -9.23
N GLU A 7 2.03 7.70 -9.99
CA GLU A 7 2.54 6.40 -10.37
C GLU A 7 2.98 5.59 -9.15
N LEU A 8 3.69 6.21 -8.22
CA LEU A 8 4.12 5.54 -6.99
C LEU A 8 2.94 5.03 -6.19
N LEU A 9 1.89 5.84 -6.07
CA LEU A 9 0.68 5.43 -5.34
C LEU A 9 0.02 4.21 -5.97
N HIS A 10 -0.16 4.24 -7.30
CA HIS A 10 -0.79 3.12 -8.01
C HIS A 10 0.07 1.87 -7.97
N ARG A 11 1.36 2.00 -8.19
CA ARG A 11 2.26 0.85 -8.17
C ARG A 11 2.36 0.23 -6.78
N ASN A 12 2.38 1.07 -5.74
CA ASN A 12 2.38 0.56 -4.38
C ASN A 12 1.14 -0.31 -4.11
N LEU A 13 -0.02 0.19 -4.52
CA LEU A 13 -1.27 -0.52 -4.29
C LEU A 13 -1.29 -1.87 -5.00
N GLN A 14 -0.85 -1.94 -6.26
CA GLN A 14 -0.98 -3.13 -7.09
C GLN A 14 0.23 -4.06 -7.01
N GLU A 15 1.44 -3.50 -6.90
CA GLU A 15 2.66 -4.30 -7.01
C GLU A 15 3.28 -4.64 -5.66
N VAL A 16 2.85 -3.99 -4.59
CA VAL A 16 3.32 -4.30 -3.24
C VAL A 16 2.19 -4.98 -2.46
N PHE A 17 1.12 -4.26 -2.19
CA PHE A 17 0.03 -4.80 -1.37
C PHE A 17 -0.87 -5.76 -2.15
N GLY A 18 -1.03 -5.54 -3.44
CA GLY A 18 -1.82 -6.42 -4.31
C GLY A 18 -1.05 -7.60 -4.89
N GLU A 19 0.27 -7.68 -4.68
CA GLU A 19 1.10 -8.70 -5.31
C GLU A 19 1.28 -9.91 -4.41
N GLY A 20 0.79 -11.07 -4.87
CA GLY A 20 0.89 -12.31 -4.10
C GLY A 20 2.24 -13.02 -4.23
N ASP A 21 3.00 -12.74 -5.31
CA ASP A 21 4.29 -13.37 -5.51
C ASP A 21 5.40 -12.59 -4.78
N ALA A 22 6.08 -13.25 -3.85
CA ALA A 22 7.08 -12.58 -3.01
C ALA A 22 8.24 -12.02 -3.82
N THR A 23 8.68 -12.73 -4.86
CA THR A 23 9.80 -12.27 -5.68
C THR A 23 9.45 -10.98 -6.42
N ARG A 24 8.26 -10.93 -7.05
CA ARG A 24 7.82 -9.72 -7.73
C ARG A 24 7.58 -8.57 -6.75
N ARG A 25 6.99 -8.88 -5.60
CA ARG A 25 6.74 -7.86 -4.57
C ARG A 25 8.03 -7.23 -4.07
N ARG A 26 9.06 -8.04 -3.80
CA ARG A 26 10.36 -7.53 -3.34
C ARG A 26 11.03 -6.67 -4.39
N ALA A 27 10.92 -7.06 -5.66
CA ALA A 27 11.47 -6.25 -6.75
C ALA A 27 10.80 -4.88 -6.80
N ALA A 28 9.47 -4.84 -6.67
CA ALA A 28 8.73 -3.58 -6.66
C ALA A 28 9.12 -2.72 -5.46
N ILE A 29 9.25 -3.32 -4.28
CA ILE A 29 9.66 -2.58 -3.09
C ILE A 29 11.02 -1.91 -3.32
N GLY A 30 11.97 -2.64 -3.92
CA GLY A 30 13.29 -2.09 -4.21
C GLY A 30 13.24 -0.91 -5.15
N GLU A 31 12.29 -0.90 -6.10
CA GLU A 31 12.13 0.22 -7.02
C GLU A 31 11.40 1.40 -6.41
N LEU A 32 10.41 1.14 -5.57
CA LEU A 32 9.46 2.16 -5.14
C LEU A 32 9.83 2.84 -3.82
N TYR A 33 10.56 2.16 -2.95
CA TYR A 33 10.79 2.62 -1.57
C TYR A 33 12.25 2.91 -1.29
N THR A 34 12.49 3.93 -0.44
CA THR A 34 13.84 4.16 0.09
C THR A 34 14.21 3.01 1.03
N GLU A 35 15.52 2.81 1.24
CA GLU A 35 15.97 1.72 2.11
C GLU A 35 15.56 1.91 3.56
N ASP A 36 15.44 3.15 3.99
CA ASP A 36 15.07 3.49 5.38
C ASP A 36 13.58 3.85 5.52
N CYS A 37 12.76 3.39 4.58
CA CYS A 37 11.34 3.72 4.57
C CYS A 37 10.64 3.34 5.87
N GLU A 38 9.62 4.13 6.23
CA GLU A 38 8.82 3.89 7.42
C GLU A 38 7.37 3.71 7.02
N ILE A 39 6.76 2.63 7.51
CA ILE A 39 5.39 2.25 7.16
C ILE A 39 4.56 2.31 8.43
N TYR A 40 3.61 3.23 8.47
CA TYR A 40 2.74 3.47 9.63
C TYR A 40 1.39 2.84 9.36
N THR A 41 1.01 1.86 10.19
CA THR A 41 -0.21 1.09 10.01
C THR A 41 -0.95 0.98 11.34
N PRO A 42 -2.25 0.60 11.32
CA PRO A 42 -2.97 0.40 12.58
C PRO A 42 -2.28 -0.57 13.56
N PRO A 43 -1.75 -1.73 13.11
CA PRO A 43 -1.06 -2.62 14.06
C PRO A 43 0.33 -2.17 14.47
N GLY A 44 0.98 -1.24 13.76
CA GLY A 44 2.31 -0.80 14.17
C GLY A 44 3.10 -0.11 13.09
N VAL A 45 4.39 0.11 13.37
CA VAL A 45 5.31 0.77 12.47
C VAL A 45 6.36 -0.23 12.01
N PHE A 46 6.58 -0.28 10.69
CA PHE A 46 7.56 -1.18 10.08
C PHE A 46 8.61 -0.35 9.36
N VAL A 47 9.88 -0.69 9.53
CA VAL A 47 10.98 0.08 8.96
C VAL A 47 11.80 -0.81 8.03
N GLY A 48 12.00 -0.33 6.79
CA GLY A 48 12.85 -0.99 5.80
C GLY A 48 12.12 -2.00 4.95
N HIS A 49 12.82 -2.49 3.92
CA HIS A 49 12.24 -3.34 2.88
C HIS A 49 11.82 -4.71 3.41
N VAL A 50 12.62 -5.33 4.27
CA VAL A 50 12.31 -6.67 4.78
C VAL A 50 11.05 -6.66 5.62
N ALA A 51 10.91 -5.66 6.50
CA ALA A 51 9.72 -5.54 7.34
C ALA A 51 8.47 -5.24 6.50
N LEU A 52 8.60 -4.39 5.49
CA LEU A 52 7.49 -4.07 4.60
C LEU A 52 7.05 -5.31 3.81
N ASP A 53 8.00 -6.05 3.26
CA ASP A 53 7.67 -7.27 2.51
C ASP A 53 6.94 -8.28 3.40
N LYS A 54 7.40 -8.45 4.62
CA LYS A 54 6.75 -9.37 5.56
C LYS A 54 5.32 -8.92 5.87
N PHE A 55 5.14 -7.63 6.15
CA PHE A 55 3.81 -7.10 6.46
C PHE A 55 2.86 -7.28 5.28
N ALA A 56 3.29 -6.90 4.07
CA ALA A 56 2.44 -7.02 2.88
C ALA A 56 2.16 -8.49 2.55
N GLY A 57 3.15 -9.36 2.71
CA GLY A 57 2.97 -10.78 2.47
C GLY A 57 2.00 -11.43 3.45
N ASP A 58 2.08 -11.04 4.72
CA ASP A 58 1.15 -11.55 5.74
C ASP A 58 -0.28 -11.11 5.44
N LEU A 59 -0.47 -9.86 4.99
CA LEU A 59 -1.79 -9.39 4.58
C LEU A 59 -2.34 -10.20 3.42
N ARG A 60 -1.51 -10.48 2.41
CA ARG A 60 -1.93 -11.29 1.26
C ARG A 60 -2.31 -12.70 1.69
N ALA A 61 -1.56 -13.28 2.62
CA ALA A 61 -1.84 -14.62 3.12
C ALA A 61 -3.16 -14.69 3.88
N THR A 62 -3.52 -13.61 4.58
CA THR A 62 -4.78 -13.52 5.32
C THR A 62 -5.98 -13.50 4.39
N HIS A 63 -5.89 -12.77 3.27
CA HIS A 63 -6.99 -12.64 2.32
C HIS A 63 -6.45 -12.79 0.89
N PRO A 64 -6.06 -14.01 0.48
CA PRO A 64 -5.37 -14.21 -0.81
C PRO A 64 -6.23 -13.91 -2.03
N HIS A 65 -7.56 -13.87 -1.89
CA HIS A 65 -8.47 -13.61 -3.00
C HIS A 65 -8.82 -12.14 -3.15
N PHE A 66 -8.36 -11.29 -2.24
CA PHE A 66 -8.70 -9.87 -2.27
C PHE A 66 -7.91 -9.16 -3.36
N VAL A 67 -8.56 -8.19 -3.99
CA VAL A 67 -7.91 -7.25 -4.93
C VAL A 67 -8.04 -5.85 -4.37
N TYR A 68 -7.10 -4.98 -4.74
CA TYR A 68 -7.14 -3.58 -4.35
C TYR A 68 -7.57 -2.73 -5.53
N THR A 69 -8.56 -1.88 -5.33
CA THR A 69 -9.13 -1.04 -6.39
C THR A 69 -9.04 0.42 -5.98
N PRO A 70 -8.39 1.28 -6.79
CA PRO A 70 -8.36 2.71 -6.49
C PRO A 70 -9.76 3.29 -6.46
N LEU A 71 -10.01 4.20 -5.53
CA LEU A 71 -11.27 4.94 -5.43
C LEU A 71 -10.98 6.40 -5.79
N GLY A 72 -11.34 6.79 -7.00
CA GLY A 72 -11.07 8.13 -7.48
C GLY A 72 -9.64 8.32 -7.91
N GLU A 73 -9.25 9.57 -8.10
CA GLU A 73 -7.93 9.94 -8.57
C GLU A 73 -6.98 10.22 -7.42
N PRO A 74 -5.70 9.88 -7.57
CA PRO A 74 -4.72 10.27 -6.55
C PRO A 74 -4.56 11.79 -6.52
N GLN A 75 -4.17 12.29 -5.36
CA GLN A 75 -3.86 13.70 -5.20
C GLN A 75 -2.43 13.84 -4.71
N ALA A 76 -1.72 14.84 -5.24
CA ALA A 76 -0.35 15.14 -4.84
C ALA A 76 -0.27 16.57 -4.33
N LEU A 77 0.55 16.77 -3.30
CA LEU A 77 0.78 18.07 -2.71
C LEU A 77 2.24 18.11 -2.26
N HIS A 78 3.06 18.91 -2.96
CA HIS A 78 4.50 18.97 -2.72
C HIS A 78 5.11 17.57 -2.80
N ASN A 79 5.71 17.08 -1.73
CA ASN A 79 6.32 15.74 -1.70
C ASN A 79 5.39 14.67 -1.14
N ALA A 80 4.13 14.98 -0.95
CA ALA A 80 3.15 14.05 -0.40
C ALA A 80 2.11 13.68 -1.46
N GLY A 81 1.52 12.49 -1.30
CA GLY A 81 0.42 12.08 -2.15
C GLY A 81 -0.53 11.19 -1.39
N ARG A 82 -1.76 11.09 -1.89
CA ARG A 82 -2.75 10.21 -1.26
C ARG A 82 -3.62 9.53 -2.30
N LEU A 83 -4.08 8.32 -1.97
CA LEU A 83 -4.99 7.55 -2.83
C LEU A 83 -5.90 6.72 -1.96
N ALA A 84 -7.20 6.92 -2.11
CA ALA A 84 -8.19 6.06 -1.47
C ALA A 84 -8.33 4.76 -2.26
N TRP A 85 -8.66 3.67 -1.57
CA TRP A 85 -8.79 2.37 -2.20
C TRP A 85 -9.80 1.51 -1.46
N SER A 86 -10.30 0.49 -2.17
CA SER A 86 -11.14 -0.54 -1.58
C SER A 86 -10.46 -1.89 -1.76
N SER A 87 -10.81 -2.84 -0.90
CA SER A 87 -10.28 -4.20 -0.99
C SER A 87 -11.38 -5.21 -0.70
N GLY A 88 -11.38 -6.28 -1.46
CA GLY A 88 -12.33 -7.36 -1.31
C GLY A 88 -12.14 -8.38 -2.43
N PRO A 89 -12.96 -9.45 -2.41
CA PRO A 89 -12.89 -10.46 -3.48
C PRO A 89 -13.21 -9.86 -4.84
N ARG A 90 -12.52 -10.33 -5.86
CA ARG A 90 -12.72 -9.84 -7.24
C ARG A 90 -14.18 -10.05 -7.64
N GLY A 91 -14.79 -9.00 -8.20
CA GLY A 91 -16.15 -9.06 -8.70
C GLY A 91 -17.23 -8.96 -7.64
N GLU A 92 -16.87 -8.74 -6.38
CA GLU A 92 -17.81 -8.61 -5.27
C GLU A 92 -17.71 -7.22 -4.64
N ALA A 93 -18.66 -6.90 -3.78
CA ALA A 93 -18.61 -5.65 -3.03
C ALA A 93 -17.36 -5.60 -2.15
N PRO A 94 -16.78 -4.41 -1.95
CA PRO A 94 -15.59 -4.29 -1.10
C PRO A 94 -15.84 -4.77 0.32
N ASP A 95 -14.83 -5.42 0.89
CA ASP A 95 -14.86 -5.86 2.27
C ASP A 95 -14.48 -4.72 3.23
N TYR A 96 -13.52 -3.90 2.80
CA TYR A 96 -13.10 -2.73 3.58
C TYR A 96 -12.46 -1.70 2.65
N THR A 97 -12.26 -0.50 3.17
CA THR A 97 -11.66 0.60 2.43
C THR A 97 -10.57 1.26 3.26
N GLY A 98 -9.71 1.99 2.59
CA GLY A 98 -8.64 2.69 3.26
C GLY A 98 -8.10 3.84 2.43
N LEU A 99 -7.08 4.48 2.97
CA LEU A 99 -6.40 5.62 2.35
C LEU A 99 -4.91 5.47 2.57
N ASP A 100 -4.16 5.51 1.48
CA ASP A 100 -2.69 5.56 1.53
C ASP A 100 -2.24 7.00 1.40
N VAL A 101 -1.33 7.42 2.29
CA VAL A 101 -0.63 8.71 2.19
C VAL A 101 0.85 8.41 2.13
N ILE A 102 1.53 8.94 1.10
CA ILE A 102 2.97 8.73 0.96
C ILE A 102 3.72 10.04 1.05
N ILE A 103 4.96 9.94 1.54
CA ILE A 103 5.94 11.02 1.50
C ILE A 103 7.08 10.54 0.62
N VAL A 104 7.45 11.37 -0.36
CA VAL A 104 8.44 11.00 -1.38
C VAL A 104 9.74 11.74 -1.13
N ARG A 105 10.86 11.02 -1.26
CA ARG A 105 12.21 11.56 -1.17
C ARG A 105 13.06 10.91 -2.25
N ASP A 106 13.73 11.72 -3.03
CA ASP A 106 14.63 11.24 -4.10
C ASP A 106 13.92 10.29 -5.07
N GLY A 107 12.65 10.60 -5.39
CA GLY A 107 11.87 9.81 -6.35
C GLY A 107 11.31 8.52 -5.82
N LYS A 108 11.44 8.24 -4.52
CA LYS A 108 10.95 7.00 -3.91
C LYS A 108 10.10 7.30 -2.68
N ILE A 109 9.33 6.32 -2.26
CA ILE A 109 8.48 6.45 -1.07
C ILE A 109 9.38 6.33 0.16
N ALA A 110 9.46 7.40 0.96
CA ALA A 110 10.21 7.40 2.21
C ALA A 110 9.31 7.06 3.40
N ALA A 111 8.02 7.35 3.31
CA ALA A 111 7.07 7.01 4.35
C ALA A 111 5.71 6.69 3.72
N LEU A 112 5.03 5.72 4.31
CA LEU A 112 3.66 5.36 3.93
C LEU A 112 2.82 5.36 5.20
N TYR A 113 1.67 6.04 5.16
CA TYR A 113 0.67 6.02 6.22
C TYR A 113 -0.56 5.30 5.69
N VAL A 114 -0.96 4.23 6.34
CA VAL A 114 -2.12 3.44 5.92
C VAL A 114 -3.26 3.72 6.90
N PHE A 115 -4.29 4.42 6.41
CA PHE A 115 -5.51 4.67 7.19
C PHE A 115 -6.55 3.66 6.75
N LEU A 116 -7.23 3.05 7.71
CA LEU A 116 -8.34 2.14 7.42
C LEU A 116 -9.64 2.79 7.85
N ASP A 117 -10.63 2.77 6.97
CA ASP A 117 -11.97 3.27 7.29
C ASP A 117 -12.74 2.25 8.10
N SER A 118 -12.42 0.96 7.90
CA SER A 118 -13.06 -0.13 8.61
C SER A 118 -12.10 -1.32 8.62
N MET A 119 -12.36 -2.29 9.50
CA MET A 119 -11.54 -3.50 9.56
C MET A 119 -12.06 -4.53 8.56
N PRO A 120 -11.16 -5.36 7.98
CA PRO A 120 -11.61 -6.45 7.12
C PRO A 120 -12.50 -7.43 7.86
N SER A 121 -13.42 -8.06 7.12
CA SER A 121 -14.27 -9.11 7.68
C SER A 121 -13.43 -10.23 8.25
N GLY A 122 -13.84 -10.74 9.41
CA GLY A 122 -13.11 -11.80 10.09
C GLY A 122 -11.93 -11.33 10.91
N THR A 123 -11.64 -10.03 10.90
CA THR A 123 -10.57 -9.46 11.71
C THR A 123 -11.13 -9.11 13.09
N THR A 124 -10.44 -9.57 14.12
CA THR A 124 -10.81 -9.23 15.50
C THR A 124 -10.22 -7.89 15.87
N PRO A 125 -11.02 -6.95 16.37
CA PRO A 125 -10.53 -5.64 16.78
C PRO A 125 -9.50 -5.71 17.89
#